data_e9aaf97c8d6256d256674012e8fb74d2
#
_entry.id   e9aaf97c8d6256d256674012e8fb74d2
#
_cell.length_a   1.000
_cell.length_b   1.000
_cell.length_c   1.000
_cell.angle_alpha   90.00
_cell.angle_beta   90.00
_cell.angle_gamma   90.00
#
_symmetry.space_group_name_H-M   'P 1'
#
loop_
_entity.id
_entity.type
_entity.pdbx_description
1 polymer ?
#
loop_
_entity_poly.entity_id
_entity_poly.type
_entity_poly.pdbx_seq_one_letter_code
_entity_poly.pdbx_strand_id
1 'polypeptide(L)'
;MITAHPGLPEFDYIKPTTLEEASTFLAQHVGEARPFIGGTDTFVRMRDGAWQDKYLVDVKGLPGMNDLKFDPARGLTVGAAVNMNRLIASPEVNEHYPVLAEAAHTVASYQLRTRATIAGNICNASPAGDTVGACLVLDAKVHVHGTDGSRVESLRAFFKGPGKTVLKAGDIVYAIEFPIPPKGAQGKYIKLGRNAIGDLAIVGVTAFGYPDRTTSGYRFFVALASVAPTPLMPDMALLSEKVITPELIDEAANVAMNAVTPIDDVRGSARYRKLMVRNLTRKALMDVWERLVK
;
A
#
# COMPACT_ATOMS: atom_id res chain seq x y z
N MET A 1 -13.68 19.03 -29.71
CA MET A 1 -12.90 20.14 -29.12
C MET A 1 -12.04 19.56 -28.02
N ILE A 2 -10.72 19.62 -28.16
CA ILE A 2 -9.79 19.32 -27.05
C ILE A 2 -9.86 20.55 -26.15
N THR A 3 -10.62 20.48 -25.07
CA THR A 3 -10.55 21.49 -24.01
C THR A 3 -9.16 21.39 -23.40
N ALA A 4 -8.38 22.47 -23.48
CA ALA A 4 -7.14 22.56 -22.73
C ALA A 4 -7.45 22.27 -21.26
N HIS A 5 -6.69 21.36 -20.63
CA HIS A 5 -6.83 21.15 -19.20
C HIS A 5 -6.63 22.48 -18.48
N PRO A 6 -7.52 22.88 -17.57
CA PRO A 6 -7.29 24.07 -16.75
C PRO A 6 -5.94 23.93 -16.05
N GLY A 7 -5.26 25.05 -15.83
CA GLY A 7 -4.07 25.10 -14.99
C GLY A 7 -4.36 24.60 -13.57
N LEU A 8 -3.37 24.57 -12.71
CA LEU A 8 -3.63 24.36 -11.28
C LEU A 8 -4.52 25.48 -10.76
N PRO A 9 -5.54 25.17 -9.94
CA PRO A 9 -6.32 26.20 -9.25
C PRO A 9 -5.39 27.02 -8.32
N GLU A 10 -5.79 28.22 -7.96
CA GLU A 10 -5.10 28.98 -6.92
C GLU A 10 -5.23 28.28 -5.57
N PHE A 11 -4.13 28.20 -4.84
CA PHE A 11 -4.08 27.64 -3.50
C PHE A 11 -2.98 28.31 -2.66
N ASP A 12 -3.20 28.38 -1.37
CA ASP A 12 -2.18 28.77 -0.40
C ASP A 12 -1.39 27.56 0.07
N TYR A 13 -0.10 27.74 0.31
CA TYR A 13 0.83 26.70 0.77
C TYR A 13 1.20 26.93 2.22
N ILE A 14 0.63 26.14 3.12
CA ILE A 14 0.75 26.27 4.56
C ILE A 14 1.88 25.35 5.06
N LYS A 15 2.79 25.88 5.88
CA LYS A 15 3.93 25.14 6.45
C LYS A 15 3.86 25.15 7.97
N PRO A 16 3.11 24.25 8.58
CA PRO A 16 3.07 24.10 10.03
C PRO A 16 4.41 23.57 10.56
N THR A 17 4.68 23.82 11.85
CA THR A 17 5.90 23.41 12.53
C THR A 17 5.70 22.22 13.45
N THR A 18 4.44 21.92 13.82
CA THR A 18 4.08 20.78 14.68
C THR A 18 2.91 20.00 14.08
N LEU A 19 2.72 18.76 14.53
CA LEU A 19 1.56 17.93 14.15
C LEU A 19 0.25 18.52 14.66
N GLU A 20 0.27 19.11 15.85
CA GLU A 20 -0.89 19.75 16.48
C GLU A 20 -1.34 20.98 15.67
N GLU A 21 -0.43 21.83 15.24
CA GLU A 21 -0.70 22.98 14.39
C GLU A 21 -1.32 22.53 13.05
N ALA A 22 -0.70 21.55 12.40
CA ALA A 22 -1.19 21.00 11.14
C ALA A 22 -2.57 20.37 11.27
N SER A 23 -2.78 19.55 12.30
CA SER A 23 -4.05 18.87 12.58
C SER A 23 -5.17 19.87 12.87
N THR A 24 -4.90 20.87 13.70
CA THR A 24 -5.85 21.94 14.02
C THR A 24 -6.24 22.71 12.78
N PHE A 25 -5.27 23.14 11.95
CA PHE A 25 -5.54 23.84 10.70
C PHE A 25 -6.43 23.03 9.76
N LEU A 26 -6.10 21.73 9.55
CA LEU A 26 -6.89 20.84 8.71
C LEU A 26 -8.32 20.64 9.22
N ALA A 27 -8.50 20.55 10.55
CA ALA A 27 -9.81 20.41 11.17
C ALA A 27 -10.67 21.67 11.06
N GLN A 28 -10.04 22.86 11.05
CA GLN A 28 -10.74 24.14 10.87
C GLN A 28 -11.12 24.42 9.40
N HIS A 29 -10.44 23.78 8.43
CA HIS A 29 -10.63 23.99 6.99
C HIS A 29 -11.09 22.71 6.28
N VAL A 30 -12.09 22.03 6.85
CA VAL A 30 -12.62 20.76 6.30
C VAL A 30 -13.18 20.99 4.89
N GLY A 31 -12.72 20.18 3.92
CA GLY A 31 -13.12 20.30 2.52
C GLY A 31 -12.41 21.41 1.74
N GLU A 32 -11.60 22.23 2.40
CA GLU A 32 -10.81 23.30 1.78
C GLU A 32 -9.30 23.07 1.90
N ALA A 33 -8.86 22.28 2.89
CA ALA A 33 -7.45 21.99 3.15
C ALA A 33 -7.13 20.51 2.99
N ARG A 34 -5.91 20.22 2.52
CA ARG A 34 -5.41 18.86 2.32
C ARG A 34 -3.97 18.71 2.80
N PRO A 35 -3.64 17.61 3.52
CA PRO A 35 -2.24 17.27 3.81
C PRO A 35 -1.46 17.04 2.51
N PHE A 36 -0.26 17.59 2.43
CA PHE A 36 0.58 17.50 1.25
C PHE A 36 1.94 16.88 1.57
N ILE A 37 2.25 15.75 0.90
CA ILE A 37 3.54 15.05 1.02
C ILE A 37 4.20 14.96 -0.36
N GLY A 38 4.01 13.86 -1.09
CA GLY A 38 4.63 13.61 -2.39
C GLY A 38 4.03 14.41 -3.54
N GLY A 39 2.74 14.65 -3.52
CA GLY A 39 2.00 15.43 -4.51
C GLY A 39 1.76 14.73 -5.85
N THR A 40 2.17 13.45 -5.99
CA THR A 40 2.10 12.71 -7.27
C THR A 40 0.66 12.51 -7.77
N ASP A 41 -0.30 12.36 -6.87
CA ASP A 41 -1.73 12.32 -7.20
C ASP A 41 -2.40 13.70 -7.03
N THR A 42 -1.97 14.50 -6.03
CA THR A 42 -2.59 15.77 -5.67
C THR A 42 -2.65 16.72 -6.86
N PHE A 43 -1.51 17.02 -7.47
CA PHE A 43 -1.47 17.96 -8.57
C PHE A 43 -2.15 17.44 -9.86
N VAL A 44 -2.15 16.14 -10.08
CA VAL A 44 -2.89 15.54 -11.20
C VAL A 44 -4.39 15.78 -11.00
N ARG A 45 -4.93 15.43 -9.82
CA ARG A 45 -6.36 15.60 -9.50
C ARG A 45 -6.80 17.05 -9.42
N MET A 46 -5.94 17.97 -8.96
CA MET A 46 -6.21 19.40 -8.99
C MET A 46 -6.27 19.91 -10.42
N ARG A 47 -5.35 19.50 -11.29
CA ARG A 47 -5.33 19.88 -12.71
C ARG A 47 -6.55 19.34 -13.46
N ASP A 48 -6.99 18.13 -13.12
CA ASP A 48 -8.19 17.51 -13.70
C ASP A 48 -9.50 18.08 -13.12
N GLY A 49 -9.43 19.04 -12.17
CA GLY A 49 -10.57 19.66 -11.52
C GLY A 49 -11.29 18.75 -10.51
N ALA A 50 -10.76 17.55 -10.24
CA ALA A 50 -11.33 16.62 -9.26
C ALA A 50 -11.14 17.08 -7.80
N TRP A 51 -10.10 17.85 -7.54
CA TRP A 51 -9.82 18.47 -6.25
C TRP A 51 -9.65 19.98 -6.42
N GLN A 52 -10.30 20.77 -5.55
CA GLN A 52 -10.30 22.23 -5.55
C GLN A 52 -9.94 22.76 -4.15
N ASP A 53 -8.91 22.14 -3.56
CA ASP A 53 -8.45 22.53 -2.23
C ASP A 53 -7.85 23.95 -2.28
N LYS A 54 -8.24 24.82 -1.35
CA LYS A 54 -7.69 26.17 -1.18
C LYS A 54 -6.35 26.19 -0.46
N TYR A 55 -6.09 25.15 0.35
CA TYR A 55 -4.89 25.08 1.18
C TYR A 55 -4.20 23.73 1.00
N LEU A 56 -2.92 23.75 0.65
CA LEU A 56 -2.04 22.58 0.72
C LEU A 56 -1.18 22.68 1.98
N VAL A 57 -1.41 21.80 2.94
CA VAL A 57 -0.70 21.79 4.23
C VAL A 57 0.53 20.89 4.12
N ASP A 58 1.70 21.50 4.01
CA ASP A 58 2.97 20.77 3.89
C ASP A 58 3.38 20.12 5.19
N VAL A 59 3.19 18.80 5.28
CA VAL A 59 3.56 18.02 6.46
C VAL A 59 4.93 17.33 6.35
N LYS A 60 5.65 17.46 5.22
CA LYS A 60 6.94 16.79 4.98
C LYS A 60 8.04 17.16 5.97
N GLY A 61 8.02 18.40 6.44
CA GLY A 61 9.03 18.95 7.34
C GLY A 61 8.76 18.69 8.83
N LEU A 62 7.60 18.10 9.17
CA LEU A 62 7.25 17.86 10.56
C LEU A 62 8.15 16.80 11.21
N PRO A 63 8.35 16.86 12.54
CA PRO A 63 9.18 15.90 13.25
C PRO A 63 8.76 14.45 12.99
N GLY A 64 9.72 13.55 12.74
CA GLY A 64 9.50 12.13 12.51
C GLY A 64 9.04 11.75 11.11
N MET A 65 8.52 12.70 10.30
CA MET A 65 8.01 12.41 8.96
C MET A 65 9.03 11.78 8.01
N ASN A 66 10.31 12.06 8.20
CA ASN A 66 11.39 11.54 7.37
C ASN A 66 12.19 10.41 8.03
N ASP A 67 11.74 9.88 9.17
CA ASP A 67 12.43 8.82 9.87
C ASP A 67 12.28 7.48 9.13
N LEU A 68 13.40 6.78 8.95
CA LEU A 68 13.44 5.40 8.51
C LEU A 68 14.32 4.66 9.50
N LYS A 69 13.68 3.94 10.43
CA LYS A 69 14.34 3.36 11.59
C LYS A 69 13.98 1.89 11.74
N PHE A 70 14.98 1.04 11.87
CA PHE A 70 14.81 -0.36 12.22
C PHE A 70 15.24 -0.61 13.66
N ASP A 71 14.37 -1.26 14.42
CA ASP A 71 14.65 -1.70 15.79
C ASP A 71 14.52 -3.23 15.83
N PRO A 72 15.59 -3.98 16.19
CA PRO A 72 15.56 -5.44 16.20
C PRO A 72 14.52 -6.07 17.15
N ALA A 73 13.98 -5.31 18.10
CA ALA A 73 12.95 -5.77 19.02
C ALA A 73 11.53 -5.38 18.59
N ARG A 74 11.37 -4.31 17.79
CA ARG A 74 10.07 -3.72 17.46
C ARG A 74 9.72 -3.81 15.97
N GLY A 75 10.72 -3.76 15.10
CA GLY A 75 10.55 -3.77 13.66
C GLY A 75 10.90 -2.43 12.98
N LEU A 76 10.31 -2.19 11.83
CA LEU A 76 10.60 -1.04 10.96
C LEU A 76 9.56 0.06 11.15
N THR A 77 10.02 1.29 11.39
CA THR A 77 9.20 2.50 11.35
C THR A 77 9.58 3.32 10.12
N VAL A 78 8.59 3.63 9.29
CA VAL A 78 8.72 4.43 8.07
C VAL A 78 7.91 5.71 8.25
N GLY A 79 8.58 6.85 8.39
CA GLY A 79 7.95 8.17 8.44
C GLY A 79 7.18 8.45 7.14
N ALA A 80 6.08 9.16 7.25
CA ALA A 80 5.15 9.35 6.14
C ALA A 80 5.75 10.05 4.91
N ALA A 81 6.80 10.84 5.08
CA ALA A 81 7.51 11.54 4.01
C ALA A 81 8.71 10.77 3.44
N VAL A 82 9.01 9.58 3.94
CA VAL A 82 10.04 8.70 3.35
C VAL A 82 9.60 8.28 1.96
N ASN A 83 10.35 8.70 0.95
CA ASN A 83 10.03 8.36 -0.44
C ASN A 83 10.43 6.92 -0.79
N MET A 84 9.82 6.39 -1.85
CA MET A 84 9.99 5.00 -2.28
C MET A 84 11.45 4.67 -2.62
N ASN A 85 12.21 5.59 -3.26
CA ASN A 85 13.60 5.32 -3.60
C ASN A 85 14.48 5.19 -2.35
N ARG A 86 14.25 6.01 -1.31
CA ARG A 86 14.96 5.89 -0.03
C ARG A 86 14.62 4.57 0.67
N LEU A 87 13.35 4.16 0.63
CA LEU A 87 12.93 2.88 1.18
C LEU A 87 13.64 1.70 0.48
N ILE A 88 13.64 1.69 -0.86
CA ILE A 88 14.26 0.66 -1.69
C ILE A 88 15.78 0.59 -1.46
N ALA A 89 16.41 1.72 -1.20
CA ALA A 89 17.87 1.80 -0.96
C ALA A 89 18.29 1.40 0.46
N SER A 90 17.35 1.22 1.41
CA SER A 90 17.68 0.85 2.79
C SER A 90 18.15 -0.60 2.88
N PRO A 91 19.34 -0.87 3.45
CA PRO A 91 19.80 -2.24 3.70
C PRO A 91 18.85 -3.02 4.60
N GLU A 92 18.34 -2.41 5.67
CA GLU A 92 17.42 -3.03 6.64
C GLU A 92 16.09 -3.43 5.98
N VAL A 93 15.58 -2.61 5.05
CA VAL A 93 14.37 -2.95 4.30
C VAL A 93 14.63 -4.12 3.36
N ASN A 94 15.77 -4.15 2.68
CA ASN A 94 16.12 -5.24 1.78
C ASN A 94 16.40 -6.55 2.53
N GLU A 95 16.99 -6.49 3.73
CA GLU A 95 17.31 -7.66 4.55
C GLU A 95 16.06 -8.25 5.22
N HIS A 96 15.25 -7.39 5.87
CA HIS A 96 14.15 -7.85 6.73
C HIS A 96 12.77 -7.78 6.09
N TYR A 97 12.57 -6.93 5.07
CA TYR A 97 11.27 -6.67 4.41
C TYR A 97 11.38 -6.71 2.87
N PRO A 98 12.03 -7.72 2.27
CA PRO A 98 12.32 -7.71 0.82
C PRO A 98 11.07 -7.60 -0.05
N VAL A 99 9.93 -8.15 0.35
CA VAL A 99 8.67 -8.03 -0.38
C VAL A 99 8.15 -6.58 -0.42
N LEU A 100 8.44 -5.77 0.62
CA LEU A 100 8.11 -4.35 0.64
C LEU A 100 8.98 -3.56 -0.34
N ALA A 101 10.30 -3.85 -0.37
CA ALA A 101 11.21 -3.26 -1.34
C ALA A 101 10.82 -3.64 -2.79
N GLU A 102 10.49 -4.92 -3.03
CA GLU A 102 10.03 -5.41 -4.34
C GLU A 102 8.76 -4.67 -4.81
N ALA A 103 7.75 -4.56 -3.94
CA ALA A 103 6.52 -3.84 -4.25
C ALA A 103 6.77 -2.34 -4.51
N ALA A 104 7.56 -1.69 -3.67
CA ALA A 104 7.92 -0.28 -3.85
C ALA A 104 8.67 -0.02 -5.16
N HIS A 105 9.51 -0.95 -5.62
CA HIS A 105 10.26 -0.84 -6.88
C HIS A 105 9.34 -0.82 -8.11
N THR A 106 8.16 -1.42 -8.05
CA THR A 106 7.19 -1.45 -9.15
C THR A 106 6.32 -0.18 -9.26
N VAL A 107 6.39 0.71 -8.25
CA VAL A 107 5.62 1.96 -8.26
C VAL A 107 6.15 2.89 -9.34
N ALA A 108 5.32 3.17 -10.33
CA ALA A 108 5.54 4.16 -11.38
C ALA A 108 6.97 4.16 -11.99
N SER A 109 7.63 5.33 -12.06
CA SER A 109 9.01 5.49 -12.54
C SER A 109 9.94 5.90 -11.40
N TYR A 110 11.27 5.81 -11.64
CA TYR A 110 12.27 6.29 -10.68
C TYR A 110 12.00 7.74 -10.25
N GLN A 111 11.66 8.61 -11.21
CA GLN A 111 11.38 10.03 -10.97
C GLN A 111 10.15 10.22 -10.06
N LEU A 112 9.07 9.48 -10.31
CA LEU A 112 7.89 9.55 -9.44
C LEU A 112 8.18 8.98 -8.05
N ARG A 113 8.98 7.94 -7.93
CA ARG A 113 9.41 7.37 -6.64
C ARG A 113 10.29 8.29 -5.79
N THR A 114 10.89 9.35 -6.37
CA THR A 114 11.56 10.39 -5.57
C THR A 114 10.57 11.22 -4.73
N ARG A 115 9.28 11.17 -5.07
CA ARG A 115 8.20 11.90 -4.41
C ARG A 115 7.18 10.97 -3.73
N ALA A 116 6.81 9.87 -4.38
CA ALA A 116 5.83 8.92 -3.87
C ALA A 116 6.28 8.28 -2.56
N THR A 117 5.34 8.09 -1.63
CA THR A 117 5.57 7.51 -0.29
C THR A 117 4.57 6.38 -0.01
N ILE A 118 4.91 5.46 0.92
CA ILE A 118 3.97 4.42 1.37
C ILE A 118 2.73 5.06 2.00
N ALA A 119 2.92 6.04 2.89
CA ALA A 119 1.80 6.73 3.53
C ALA A 119 0.89 7.43 2.49
N GLY A 120 1.49 8.04 1.45
CA GLY A 120 0.74 8.62 0.33
C GLY A 120 -0.13 7.58 -0.39
N ASN A 121 0.41 6.40 -0.70
CA ASN A 121 -0.35 5.30 -1.31
C ASN A 121 -1.50 4.82 -0.42
N ILE A 122 -1.25 4.67 0.88
CA ILE A 122 -2.25 4.25 1.86
C ILE A 122 -3.36 5.30 1.98
N CYS A 123 -3.02 6.59 2.15
CA CYS A 123 -3.99 7.68 2.29
C CYS A 123 -4.78 7.94 1.00
N ASN A 124 -4.16 7.76 -0.18
CA ASN A 124 -4.85 7.86 -1.47
C ASN A 124 -5.91 6.76 -1.64
N ALA A 125 -5.78 5.65 -0.92
CA ALA A 125 -6.71 4.51 -0.91
C ALA A 125 -7.14 4.05 -2.32
N SER A 126 -6.20 4.12 -3.28
CA SER A 126 -6.42 3.57 -4.61
C SER A 126 -6.48 2.04 -4.54
N PRO A 127 -7.49 1.39 -5.14
CA PRO A 127 -7.51 -0.07 -5.25
C PRO A 127 -6.25 -0.64 -5.93
N ALA A 128 -5.55 0.18 -6.75
CA ALA A 128 -4.37 -0.20 -7.52
C ALA A 128 -3.03 0.18 -6.84
N GLY A 129 -3.03 0.45 -5.54
CA GLY A 129 -1.82 0.80 -4.80
C GLY A 129 -0.84 -0.38 -4.71
N ASP A 130 0.30 -0.30 -5.39
CA ASP A 130 1.26 -1.41 -5.51
C ASP A 130 1.85 -1.87 -4.17
N THR A 131 2.12 -0.93 -3.24
CA THR A 131 2.73 -1.26 -1.93
C THR A 131 1.75 -1.78 -0.90
N VAL A 132 0.45 -1.56 -1.09
CA VAL A 132 -0.57 -1.84 -0.08
C VAL A 132 -0.65 -3.34 0.23
N GLY A 133 -0.52 -4.20 -0.79
CA GLY A 133 -0.50 -5.65 -0.60
C GLY A 133 0.65 -6.11 0.30
N ALA A 134 1.87 -5.59 0.08
CA ALA A 134 3.01 -5.88 0.92
C ALA A 134 2.82 -5.36 2.35
N CYS A 135 2.26 -4.16 2.51
CA CYS A 135 1.94 -3.61 3.82
C CYS A 135 0.92 -4.48 4.59
N LEU A 136 -0.09 -5.03 3.89
CA LEU A 136 -1.12 -5.89 4.50
C LEU A 136 -0.57 -7.23 4.98
N VAL A 137 0.24 -7.91 4.15
CA VAL A 137 0.80 -9.23 4.53
C VAL A 137 1.87 -9.11 5.62
N LEU A 138 2.51 -7.96 5.73
CA LEU A 138 3.47 -7.62 6.80
C LEU A 138 2.80 -7.06 8.06
N ASP A 139 1.46 -7.05 8.12
CA ASP A 139 0.65 -6.57 9.25
C ASP A 139 0.97 -5.13 9.68
N ALA A 140 1.10 -4.24 8.69
CA ALA A 140 1.44 -2.84 8.91
C ALA A 140 0.41 -2.12 9.80
N LYS A 141 0.91 -1.23 10.65
CA LYS A 141 0.14 -0.33 11.50
C LYS A 141 0.33 1.10 11.03
N VAL A 142 -0.75 1.86 11.03
CA VAL A 142 -0.79 3.25 10.58
C VAL A 142 -0.85 4.17 11.80
N HIS A 143 0.18 4.96 12.01
CA HIS A 143 0.24 5.96 13.08
C HIS A 143 -0.42 7.25 12.60
N VAL A 144 -1.45 7.67 13.32
CA VAL A 144 -2.29 8.83 12.98
C VAL A 144 -2.26 9.82 14.12
N HIS A 145 -2.08 11.10 13.81
CA HIS A 145 -2.28 12.22 14.73
C HIS A 145 -3.51 13.02 14.29
N GLY A 146 -4.41 13.28 15.21
CA GLY A 146 -5.60 14.08 15.02
C GLY A 146 -5.77 15.10 16.13
N THR A 147 -6.86 15.86 16.11
CA THR A 147 -7.18 16.86 17.14
C THR A 147 -7.30 16.26 18.56
N ASP A 148 -7.64 14.98 18.65
CA ASP A 148 -7.78 14.25 19.91
C ASP A 148 -6.45 13.57 20.35
N GLY A 149 -5.34 13.85 19.66
CA GLY A 149 -4.03 13.24 19.89
C GLY A 149 -3.70 12.11 18.92
N SER A 150 -2.67 11.31 19.28
CA SER A 150 -2.16 10.23 18.44
C SER A 150 -2.84 8.90 18.74
N ARG A 151 -3.04 8.09 17.67
CA ARG A 151 -3.56 6.74 17.72
C ARG A 151 -2.92 5.84 16.67
N VAL A 152 -3.11 4.54 16.83
CA VAL A 152 -2.62 3.54 15.87
C VAL A 152 -3.82 2.79 15.29
N GLU A 153 -3.86 2.73 13.96
CA GLU A 153 -4.88 2.01 13.21
C GLU A 153 -4.28 0.77 12.56
N SER A 154 -5.04 -0.33 12.55
CA SER A 154 -4.66 -1.50 11.74
C SER A 154 -4.90 -1.21 10.26
N LEU A 155 -3.91 -1.49 9.41
CA LEU A 155 -4.07 -1.32 7.97
C LEU A 155 -5.19 -2.19 7.39
N ARG A 156 -5.45 -3.36 7.98
CA ARG A 156 -6.54 -4.27 7.56
C ARG A 156 -7.93 -3.63 7.67
N ALA A 157 -8.12 -2.73 8.62
CA ALA A 157 -9.39 -2.04 8.86
C ALA A 157 -9.43 -0.60 8.29
N PHE A 158 -8.33 -0.17 7.67
CA PHE A 158 -8.11 1.23 7.31
C PHE A 158 -8.93 1.70 6.10
N PHE A 159 -9.14 0.84 5.11
CA PHE A 159 -9.82 1.18 3.87
C PHE A 159 -11.34 1.01 3.98
N LYS A 160 -12.10 2.02 3.57
CA LYS A 160 -13.58 2.01 3.54
C LYS A 160 -14.17 1.99 2.13
N GLY A 161 -13.33 2.13 1.12
CA GLY A 161 -13.70 2.15 -0.30
C GLY A 161 -12.65 2.86 -1.14
N PRO A 162 -12.84 2.95 -2.47
CA PRO A 162 -11.93 3.69 -3.33
C PRO A 162 -11.82 5.16 -2.90
N GLY A 163 -10.60 5.60 -2.58
CA GLY A 163 -10.35 6.96 -2.08
C GLY A 163 -10.91 7.26 -0.69
N LYS A 164 -11.35 6.25 0.06
CA LYS A 164 -11.95 6.42 1.40
C LYS A 164 -11.24 5.58 2.45
N THR A 165 -10.90 6.23 3.57
CA THR A 165 -10.21 5.62 4.71
C THR A 165 -10.98 5.85 6.01
N VAL A 166 -10.46 5.38 7.13
CA VAL A 166 -10.96 5.66 8.48
C VAL A 166 -10.57 7.05 9.01
N LEU A 167 -9.74 7.79 8.27
CA LEU A 167 -9.26 9.10 8.68
C LEU A 167 -10.41 10.10 8.81
N LYS A 168 -10.34 10.90 9.86
CA LYS A 168 -11.27 12.00 10.16
C LYS A 168 -10.67 13.35 9.70
N ALA A 169 -11.48 14.39 9.75
CA ALA A 169 -11.00 15.76 9.58
C ALA A 169 -9.88 16.07 10.61
N GLY A 170 -8.79 16.67 10.15
CA GLY A 170 -7.64 16.95 11.00
C GLY A 170 -6.64 15.80 11.15
N ASP A 171 -6.98 14.59 10.72
CA ASP A 171 -6.07 13.45 10.84
C ASP A 171 -4.89 13.54 9.86
N ILE A 172 -3.71 13.24 10.39
CA ILE A 172 -2.44 13.18 9.65
C ILE A 172 -1.79 11.83 9.91
N VAL A 173 -1.56 11.05 8.86
CA VAL A 173 -0.69 9.87 8.96
C VAL A 173 0.75 10.35 9.03
N TYR A 174 1.45 10.03 10.14
CA TYR A 174 2.83 10.48 10.33
C TYR A 174 3.88 9.37 10.24
N ALA A 175 3.48 8.10 10.43
CA ALA A 175 4.36 6.94 10.24
C ALA A 175 3.59 5.67 9.91
N ILE A 176 4.28 4.71 9.29
CA ILE A 176 3.84 3.32 9.11
C ILE A 176 4.82 2.43 9.87
N GLU A 177 4.30 1.57 10.74
CA GLU A 177 5.08 0.59 11.50
C GLU A 177 4.86 -0.80 10.93
N PHE A 178 5.94 -1.56 10.80
CA PHE A 178 5.95 -2.96 10.40
C PHE A 178 6.57 -3.79 11.51
N PRO A 179 5.86 -4.78 12.07
CA PRO A 179 6.46 -5.71 13.03
C PRO A 179 7.59 -6.52 12.38
N ILE A 180 8.45 -7.11 13.19
CA ILE A 180 9.49 -8.00 12.68
C ILE A 180 8.82 -9.21 12.03
N PRO A 181 9.14 -9.51 10.75
CA PRO A 181 8.62 -10.71 10.11
C PRO A 181 9.06 -11.98 10.85
N PRO A 182 8.23 -13.02 10.89
CA PRO A 182 8.61 -14.30 11.46
C PRO A 182 9.90 -14.84 10.83
N LYS A 183 10.72 -15.55 11.63
CA LYS A 183 11.99 -16.11 11.16
C LYS A 183 11.78 -17.03 9.95
N GLY A 184 12.57 -16.84 8.91
CA GLY A 184 12.48 -17.61 7.67
C GLY A 184 11.34 -17.18 6.74
N ALA A 185 10.64 -16.10 7.06
CA ALA A 185 9.56 -15.59 6.19
C ALA A 185 10.06 -15.25 4.78
N GLN A 186 9.23 -15.58 3.80
CA GLN A 186 9.45 -15.32 2.39
C GLN A 186 8.25 -14.56 1.83
N GLY A 187 8.50 -13.68 0.87
CA GLY A 187 7.44 -12.93 0.21
C GLY A 187 7.70 -12.73 -1.26
N LYS A 188 6.62 -12.54 -2.03
CA LYS A 188 6.67 -12.25 -3.47
C LYS A 188 5.58 -11.28 -3.84
N TYR A 189 5.94 -10.21 -4.55
CA TYR A 189 4.98 -9.33 -5.21
C TYR A 189 5.02 -9.53 -6.72
N ILE A 190 3.85 -9.63 -7.35
CA ILE A 190 3.71 -9.71 -8.80
C ILE A 190 2.69 -8.66 -9.25
N LYS A 191 3.13 -7.77 -10.15
CA LYS A 191 2.30 -6.77 -10.81
C LYS A 191 2.05 -7.17 -12.26
N LEU A 192 0.80 -7.18 -12.67
CA LEU A 192 0.40 -7.21 -14.07
C LEU A 192 -0.04 -5.80 -14.47
N GLY A 193 0.71 -5.17 -15.35
CA GLY A 193 0.37 -3.90 -16.00
C GLY A 193 0.31 -4.11 -17.52
N ARG A 194 -0.09 -3.08 -18.28
CA ARG A 194 0.00 -3.07 -19.75
C ARG A 194 1.44 -2.88 -20.20
N ASN A 195 2.21 -2.13 -19.44
CA ASN A 195 3.63 -1.86 -19.65
C ASN A 195 4.44 -2.31 -18.43
N ALA A 196 5.72 -2.59 -18.63
CA ALA A 196 6.63 -3.01 -17.56
C ALA A 196 6.91 -1.89 -16.55
N ILE A 197 6.85 -0.62 -16.96
CA ILE A 197 7.18 0.54 -16.14
C ILE A 197 6.09 1.61 -16.30
N GLY A 198 5.75 2.28 -15.19
CA GLY A 198 4.92 3.49 -15.19
C GLY A 198 3.41 3.26 -15.27
N ASP A 199 2.96 2.03 -15.35
CA ASP A 199 1.53 1.71 -15.49
C ASP A 199 0.88 1.40 -14.14
N LEU A 200 -0.45 1.59 -14.07
CA LEU A 200 -1.27 1.11 -12.96
C LEU A 200 -1.46 -0.41 -13.07
N ALA A 201 -1.51 -1.09 -11.95
CA ALA A 201 -1.79 -2.53 -11.94
C ALA A 201 -3.17 -2.84 -12.55
N ILE A 202 -3.21 -3.84 -13.44
CA ILE A 202 -4.43 -4.56 -13.84
C ILE A 202 -4.81 -5.54 -12.73
N VAL A 203 -3.78 -6.24 -12.21
CA VAL A 203 -3.84 -7.13 -11.06
C VAL A 203 -2.52 -7.02 -10.30
N GLY A 204 -2.58 -6.84 -8.99
CA GLY A 204 -1.45 -6.95 -8.08
C GLY A 204 -1.66 -8.12 -7.12
N VAL A 205 -0.66 -8.99 -6.97
CA VAL A 205 -0.68 -10.12 -6.04
C VAL A 205 0.54 -10.08 -5.16
N THR A 206 0.34 -10.08 -3.85
CA THR A 206 1.39 -10.29 -2.86
C THR A 206 1.15 -11.61 -2.16
N ALA A 207 2.08 -12.54 -2.23
CA ALA A 207 2.12 -13.75 -1.41
C ALA A 207 3.20 -13.61 -0.33
N PHE A 208 2.92 -14.13 0.85
CA PHE A 208 3.84 -14.13 1.99
C PHE A 208 3.65 -15.41 2.78
N GLY A 209 4.73 -16.03 3.23
CA GLY A 209 4.65 -17.24 4.04
C GLY A 209 5.86 -17.38 4.94
N TYR A 210 5.69 -18.22 5.99
CA TYR A 210 6.75 -18.51 6.95
C TYR A 210 6.53 -19.88 7.59
N PRO A 211 7.62 -20.53 8.13
CA PRO A 211 7.50 -21.75 8.91
C PRO A 211 6.68 -21.51 10.19
N ASP A 212 5.64 -22.31 10.40
CA ASP A 212 4.78 -22.24 11.58
C ASP A 212 4.49 -23.65 12.12
N ARG A 213 5.07 -23.97 13.27
CA ARG A 213 4.91 -25.28 13.94
C ARG A 213 3.52 -25.49 14.55
N THR A 214 2.69 -24.44 14.62
CA THR A 214 1.31 -24.53 15.12
C THR A 214 0.31 -24.94 14.03
N THR A 215 0.80 -25.12 12.80
CA THR A 215 0.04 -25.53 11.63
C THR A 215 0.63 -26.80 11.00
N SER A 216 0.26 -27.10 9.76
CA SER A 216 0.85 -28.21 8.97
C SER A 216 2.32 -27.97 8.55
N GLY A 217 2.99 -26.97 9.10
CA GLY A 217 4.39 -26.64 8.88
C GLY A 217 4.63 -25.22 8.39
N TYR A 218 3.64 -24.60 7.71
CA TYR A 218 3.77 -23.27 7.14
C TYR A 218 2.46 -22.48 7.26
N ARG A 219 2.60 -21.15 7.34
CA ARG A 219 1.48 -20.22 7.25
C ARG A 219 1.65 -19.33 6.03
N PHE A 220 0.55 -19.10 5.30
CA PHE A 220 0.55 -18.27 4.11
C PHE A 220 -0.51 -17.15 4.18
N PHE A 221 -0.18 -16.03 3.56
CA PHE A 221 -1.06 -14.90 3.33
C PHE A 221 -0.98 -14.49 1.86
N VAL A 222 -2.11 -14.05 1.33
CA VAL A 222 -2.20 -13.44 0.01
C VAL A 222 -2.92 -12.10 0.15
N ALA A 223 -2.41 -11.06 -0.50
CA ALA A 223 -3.10 -9.79 -0.64
C ALA A 223 -3.23 -9.44 -2.13
N LEU A 224 -4.41 -8.96 -2.50
CA LEU A 224 -4.81 -8.68 -3.88
C LEU A 224 -5.14 -7.20 -4.04
N ALA A 225 -4.63 -6.58 -5.11
CA ALA A 225 -4.88 -5.20 -5.48
C ALA A 225 -5.46 -5.11 -6.90
N SER A 226 -6.21 -4.05 -7.20
CA SER A 226 -6.87 -3.75 -8.47
C SER A 226 -8.03 -4.68 -8.85
N VAL A 227 -8.53 -5.52 -7.95
CA VAL A 227 -9.51 -6.57 -8.24
C VAL A 227 -10.73 -6.56 -7.32
N ALA A 228 -10.83 -5.57 -6.45
CA ALA A 228 -11.95 -5.28 -5.58
C ALA A 228 -11.96 -3.76 -5.26
N PRO A 229 -13.04 -3.19 -4.67
CA PRO A 229 -13.09 -1.78 -4.28
C PRO A 229 -12.00 -1.36 -3.29
N THR A 230 -11.55 -2.29 -2.45
CA THR A 230 -10.42 -2.13 -1.53
C THR A 230 -9.43 -3.27 -1.70
N PRO A 231 -8.17 -3.13 -1.27
CA PRO A 231 -7.26 -4.25 -1.20
C PRO A 231 -7.86 -5.40 -0.39
N LEU A 232 -7.72 -6.63 -0.88
CA LEU A 232 -8.38 -7.81 -0.34
C LEU A 232 -7.35 -8.84 0.12
N MET A 233 -7.58 -9.45 1.28
CA MET A 233 -6.85 -10.65 1.73
C MET A 233 -7.81 -11.83 1.77
N PRO A 234 -7.78 -12.73 0.77
CA PRO A 234 -8.59 -13.94 0.80
C PRO A 234 -8.09 -14.88 1.91
N ASP A 235 -9.00 -15.69 2.42
CA ASP A 235 -8.66 -16.70 3.43
C ASP A 235 -7.79 -17.81 2.80
N MET A 236 -6.60 -18.00 3.36
CA MET A 236 -5.62 -19.02 2.95
C MET A 236 -5.47 -20.13 4.00
N ALA A 237 -6.44 -20.32 4.90
CA ALA A 237 -6.40 -21.32 5.98
C ALA A 237 -6.08 -22.74 5.46
N LEU A 238 -6.60 -23.08 4.26
CA LEU A 238 -6.33 -24.37 3.63
C LEU A 238 -4.83 -24.68 3.46
N LEU A 239 -3.99 -23.67 3.23
CA LEU A 239 -2.54 -23.81 3.13
C LEU A 239 -1.84 -23.99 4.48
N SER A 240 -2.54 -23.66 5.57
CA SER A 240 -2.04 -23.84 6.93
C SER A 240 -2.50 -25.17 7.55
N GLU A 241 -3.60 -25.73 7.05
CA GLU A 241 -4.24 -26.96 7.58
C GLU A 241 -3.73 -28.25 6.95
N LYS A 242 -3.18 -28.16 5.73
CA LYS A 242 -2.75 -29.32 4.94
C LYS A 242 -1.27 -29.21 4.55
N VAL A 243 -0.66 -30.34 4.27
CA VAL A 243 0.69 -30.40 3.70
C VAL A 243 0.67 -29.74 2.32
N ILE A 244 1.61 -28.84 2.08
CA ILE A 244 1.67 -28.08 0.83
C ILE A 244 2.05 -28.98 -0.34
N THR A 245 1.23 -28.96 -1.39
CA THR A 245 1.47 -29.61 -2.68
C THR A 245 1.15 -28.62 -3.80
N PRO A 246 1.62 -28.85 -5.03
CA PRO A 246 1.25 -28.03 -6.18
C PRO A 246 -0.27 -27.95 -6.40
N GLU A 247 -1.01 -29.04 -6.19
CA GLU A 247 -2.47 -29.12 -6.33
C GLU A 247 -3.16 -28.26 -5.26
N LEU A 248 -2.66 -28.26 -4.02
CA LEU A 248 -3.19 -27.44 -2.96
C LEU A 248 -2.96 -25.93 -3.23
N ILE A 249 -1.82 -25.59 -3.83
CA ILE A 249 -1.56 -24.22 -4.29
C ILE A 249 -2.53 -23.81 -5.41
N ASP A 250 -2.86 -24.73 -6.33
CA ASP A 250 -3.87 -24.49 -7.37
C ASP A 250 -5.27 -24.29 -6.75
N GLU A 251 -5.63 -25.04 -5.72
CA GLU A 251 -6.87 -24.86 -4.95
C GLU A 251 -6.89 -23.45 -4.29
N ALA A 252 -5.80 -23.06 -3.61
CA ALA A 252 -5.66 -21.74 -3.00
C ALA A 252 -5.77 -20.60 -4.03
N ALA A 253 -5.22 -20.78 -5.22
CA ALA A 253 -5.33 -19.81 -6.30
C ALA A 253 -6.78 -19.67 -6.81
N ASN A 254 -7.57 -20.75 -6.81
CA ASN A 254 -9.00 -20.72 -7.11
C ASN A 254 -9.79 -20.00 -6.00
N VAL A 255 -9.44 -20.20 -4.72
CA VAL A 255 -10.02 -19.43 -3.60
C VAL A 255 -9.79 -17.93 -3.82
N ALA A 256 -8.58 -17.52 -4.14
CA ALA A 256 -8.25 -16.12 -4.43
C ALA A 256 -9.08 -15.57 -5.62
N MET A 257 -9.22 -16.35 -6.71
CA MET A 257 -10.01 -15.96 -7.88
C MET A 257 -11.50 -15.77 -7.54
N ASN A 258 -12.04 -16.60 -6.67
CA ASN A 258 -13.45 -16.55 -6.29
C ASN A 258 -13.78 -15.42 -5.30
N ALA A 259 -12.79 -14.96 -4.55
CA ALA A 259 -12.93 -13.89 -3.57
C ALA A 259 -13.03 -12.49 -4.20
N VAL A 260 -12.66 -12.29 -5.46
CA VAL A 260 -12.55 -10.98 -6.10
C VAL A 260 -13.79 -10.57 -6.88
N THR A 261 -14.02 -9.25 -6.92
CA THR A 261 -15.14 -8.60 -7.63
C THR A 261 -14.63 -7.47 -8.53
N PRO A 262 -13.77 -7.77 -9.52
CA PRO A 262 -13.22 -6.74 -10.40
C PRO A 262 -14.27 -6.15 -11.33
N ILE A 263 -14.02 -4.92 -11.78
CA ILE A 263 -14.81 -4.23 -12.80
C ILE A 263 -14.16 -4.33 -14.18
N ASP A 264 -14.95 -4.14 -15.23
CA ASP A 264 -14.45 -3.86 -16.57
C ASP A 264 -13.98 -2.40 -16.65
N ASP A 265 -12.79 -2.17 -17.17
CA ASP A 265 -12.28 -0.83 -17.50
C ASP A 265 -11.32 -0.89 -18.70
N VAL A 266 -10.75 0.26 -19.08
CA VAL A 266 -9.82 0.40 -20.21
C VAL A 266 -8.55 -0.46 -20.10
N ARG A 267 -8.26 -1.03 -18.93
CA ARG A 267 -7.08 -1.85 -18.66
C ARG A 267 -7.35 -3.34 -18.82
N GLY A 268 -8.62 -3.79 -18.70
CA GLY A 268 -8.99 -5.19 -18.85
C GLY A 268 -10.37 -5.50 -18.33
N SER A 269 -10.94 -6.61 -18.84
CA SER A 269 -12.25 -7.09 -18.40
C SER A 269 -12.19 -7.76 -17.02
N ALA A 270 -13.32 -7.77 -16.31
CA ALA A 270 -13.48 -8.45 -15.03
C ALA A 270 -13.12 -9.95 -15.13
N ARG A 271 -13.54 -10.60 -16.23
CA ARG A 271 -13.20 -12.00 -16.52
C ARG A 271 -11.70 -12.21 -16.64
N TYR A 272 -11.01 -11.34 -17.40
CA TYR A 272 -9.56 -11.40 -17.56
C TYR A 272 -8.85 -11.23 -16.22
N ARG A 273 -9.26 -10.22 -15.42
CA ARG A 273 -8.68 -9.97 -14.09
C ARG A 273 -8.83 -11.18 -13.17
N LYS A 274 -10.00 -11.83 -13.14
CA LYS A 274 -10.23 -13.06 -12.35
C LYS A 274 -9.26 -14.18 -12.73
N LEU A 275 -9.12 -14.45 -14.04
CA LEU A 275 -8.18 -15.47 -14.52
C LEU A 275 -6.73 -15.12 -14.16
N MET A 276 -6.34 -13.84 -14.26
CA MET A 276 -5.00 -13.39 -13.89
C MET A 276 -4.77 -13.46 -12.38
N VAL A 277 -5.78 -13.19 -11.55
CA VAL A 277 -5.68 -13.42 -10.09
C VAL A 277 -5.29 -14.87 -9.82
N ARG A 278 -6.00 -15.85 -10.40
CA ARG A 278 -5.67 -17.27 -10.24
C ARG A 278 -4.22 -17.56 -10.64
N ASN A 279 -3.86 -17.20 -11.87
CA ASN A 279 -2.56 -17.54 -12.44
C ASN A 279 -1.39 -16.88 -11.68
N LEU A 280 -1.55 -15.61 -11.28
CA LEU A 280 -0.50 -14.88 -10.57
C LEU A 280 -0.43 -15.28 -9.10
N THR A 281 -1.55 -15.62 -8.46
CA THR A 281 -1.56 -16.16 -7.10
C THR A 281 -0.85 -17.51 -7.05
N ARG A 282 -1.15 -18.41 -7.99
CA ARG A 282 -0.42 -19.67 -8.13
C ARG A 282 1.08 -19.43 -8.26
N LYS A 283 1.48 -18.56 -9.20
CA LYS A 283 2.90 -18.24 -9.42
C LYS A 283 3.59 -17.67 -8.19
N ALA A 284 2.94 -16.73 -7.49
CA ALA A 284 3.50 -16.10 -6.30
C ALA A 284 3.62 -17.08 -5.13
N LEU A 285 2.60 -17.92 -4.90
CA LEU A 285 2.63 -18.95 -3.85
C LEU A 285 3.69 -20.03 -4.12
N MET A 286 3.84 -20.49 -5.37
CA MET A 286 4.90 -21.43 -5.76
C MET A 286 6.28 -20.86 -5.49
N ASP A 287 6.54 -19.61 -5.90
CA ASP A 287 7.81 -18.92 -5.67
C ASP A 287 8.13 -18.83 -4.16
N VAL A 288 7.15 -18.44 -3.34
CA VAL A 288 7.30 -18.36 -1.89
C VAL A 288 7.55 -19.76 -1.30
N TRP A 289 6.78 -20.76 -1.68
CA TRP A 289 6.92 -22.12 -1.17
C TRP A 289 8.28 -22.72 -1.52
N GLU A 290 8.73 -22.59 -2.77
CA GLU A 290 10.05 -23.09 -3.19
C GLU A 290 11.21 -22.46 -2.41
N ARG A 291 11.06 -21.21 -1.94
CA ARG A 291 12.07 -20.56 -1.09
C ARG A 291 11.99 -21.02 0.38
N LEU A 292 10.80 -21.37 0.85
CA LEU A 292 10.59 -21.83 2.23
C LEU A 292 11.13 -23.25 2.48
N VAL A 293 11.17 -24.09 1.45
CA VAL A 293 11.61 -25.51 1.56
C VAL A 293 13.08 -25.71 1.22
N LYS A 294 13.78 -24.67 0.73
CA LYS A 294 15.24 -24.66 0.52
C LYS A 294 15.97 -24.37 1.81
#